data_f7adc916264b15494000eb198b8bb792
#
_entry.id   f7adc916264b15494000eb198b8bb792
#
_cell.length_a   1.000
_cell.length_b   1.000
_cell.length_c   1.000
_cell.angle_alpha   90.00
_cell.angle_beta   90.00
_cell.angle_gamma   90.00
#
_symmetry.space_group_name_H-M   'P 1'
#
loop_
_entity.id
_entity.type
_entity.pdbx_description
1 polymer ?
#
loop_
_entity_poly.entity_id
_entity_poly.type
_entity_poly.pdbx_seq_one_letter_code
_entity_poly.pdbx_strand_id
1 'polypeptide(L)'
;MANEISTAGFSIGYCTEATAGSRPTSGYVLIPNIKTIGEFNPEPSTYEVTDLSDLEWKRYIPGLKDVGGAVPLTANFTESFLTAWNSCVTAADSARTANKSTWFMVTVPNWTKKFYFAGMPSAAGLPQVETDSVFEGDVYVTPNKIEGWL
;
A
#
# COMPACT_ATOMS: atom_id res chain seq x y z
N MET A 1 -5.93 -19.55 21.52
CA MET A 1 -6.97 -19.65 20.47
C MET A 1 -6.59 -18.71 19.33
N ALA A 2 -6.56 -19.23 18.11
CA ALA A 2 -6.34 -18.38 16.95
C ALA A 2 -7.57 -17.48 16.73
N ASN A 3 -7.33 -16.26 16.38
CA ASN A 3 -8.38 -15.28 16.15
C ASN A 3 -8.36 -14.85 14.69
N GLU A 4 -8.86 -15.75 13.84
CA GLU A 4 -9.12 -15.38 12.46
C GLU A 4 -10.22 -14.32 12.43
N ILE A 5 -10.07 -13.36 11.56
CA ILE A 5 -11.00 -12.24 11.45
C ILE A 5 -11.53 -12.10 10.04
N SER A 6 -12.75 -11.60 9.95
CA SER A 6 -13.32 -11.18 8.68
C SER A 6 -12.62 -9.91 8.17
N THR A 7 -12.59 -9.75 6.85
CA THR A 7 -12.06 -8.53 6.24
C THR A 7 -12.97 -7.30 6.39
N ALA A 8 -14.14 -7.48 6.99
CA ALA A 8 -15.05 -6.36 7.24
C ALA A 8 -14.44 -5.37 8.24
N GLY A 9 -14.54 -4.09 7.93
CA GLY A 9 -14.04 -3.04 8.81
C GLY A 9 -12.58 -2.65 8.59
N PHE A 10 -11.88 -3.25 7.64
CA PHE A 10 -10.55 -2.80 7.24
C PHE A 10 -10.65 -1.39 6.66
N SER A 11 -9.65 -0.57 6.93
CA SER A 11 -9.57 0.77 6.40
C SER A 11 -8.15 1.12 6.00
N ILE A 12 -8.02 2.08 5.09
CA ILE A 12 -6.73 2.60 4.65
C ILE A 12 -6.75 4.12 4.77
N GLY A 13 -5.66 4.68 5.24
CA GLY A 13 -5.49 6.12 5.34
C GLY A 13 -4.12 6.53 4.87
N TYR A 14 -3.91 7.82 4.66
CA TYR A 14 -2.64 8.37 4.22
C TYR A 14 -2.20 9.53 5.09
N CYS A 15 -0.90 9.75 5.13
CA CYS A 15 -0.29 10.91 5.79
C CYS A 15 1.07 11.19 5.16
N THR A 16 1.38 12.47 4.96
CA THR A 16 2.70 12.87 4.46
C THR A 16 3.68 13.02 5.62
N GLU A 17 4.96 12.80 5.36
CA GLU A 17 5.99 12.97 6.38
C GLU A 17 6.11 14.43 6.81
N ALA A 18 6.19 14.66 8.12
CA ALA A 18 6.53 15.97 8.67
C ALA A 18 8.04 16.21 8.56
N THR A 19 8.83 15.17 8.81
CA THR A 19 10.28 15.18 8.68
C THR A 19 10.68 14.12 7.66
N ALA A 20 11.49 14.49 6.68
CA ALA A 20 11.91 13.56 5.63
C ALA A 20 12.58 12.32 6.24
N GLY A 21 12.15 11.14 5.81
CA GLY A 21 12.68 9.87 6.27
C GLY A 21 12.04 9.32 7.55
N SER A 22 11.14 10.06 8.18
CA SER A 22 10.47 9.63 9.42
C SER A 22 9.01 9.30 9.16
N ARG A 23 8.61 8.07 9.44
CA ARG A 23 7.22 7.65 9.30
C ARG A 23 6.33 8.44 10.27
N PRO A 24 5.22 9.03 9.80
CA PRO A 24 4.28 9.70 10.70
C PRO A 24 3.65 8.71 11.68
N THR A 25 3.51 9.12 12.91
CA THR A 25 2.90 8.30 13.96
C THR A 25 1.40 8.57 14.13
N SER A 26 0.93 9.70 13.60
CA SER A 26 -0.48 10.11 13.70
C SER A 26 -0.83 11.05 12.56
N GLY A 27 -2.11 11.41 12.46
CA GLY A 27 -2.57 12.34 11.43
C GLY A 27 -2.99 11.69 10.13
N TYR A 28 -3.22 10.39 10.14
CA TYR A 28 -3.68 9.66 8.95
C TYR A 28 -5.13 10.00 8.62
N VAL A 29 -5.37 10.38 7.37
CA VAL A 29 -6.69 10.70 6.86
C VAL A 29 -7.25 9.48 6.14
N LEU A 30 -8.41 8.99 6.58
CA LEU A 30 -9.03 7.80 6.00
C LEU A 30 -9.57 8.09 4.60
N ILE A 31 -9.41 7.10 3.72
CA ILE A 31 -9.95 7.13 2.37
C ILE A 31 -11.27 6.35 2.38
N PRO A 32 -12.41 6.97 2.06
CA PRO A 32 -13.70 6.29 2.11
C PRO A 32 -13.95 5.40 0.90
N ASN A 33 -14.93 4.51 1.03
CA ASN A 33 -15.48 3.70 -0.07
C ASN A 33 -14.51 2.72 -0.71
N ILE A 34 -13.47 2.31 -0.01
CA ILE A 34 -12.54 1.28 -0.50
C ILE A 34 -13.22 -0.10 -0.35
N LYS A 35 -13.24 -0.86 -1.44
CA LYS A 35 -13.78 -2.22 -1.47
C LYS A 35 -12.69 -3.27 -1.30
N THR A 36 -11.56 -3.08 -1.98
CA THR A 36 -10.49 -4.06 -2.02
C THR A 36 -9.15 -3.35 -1.91
N ILE A 37 -8.30 -3.88 -1.07
CA ILE A 37 -6.91 -3.44 -0.94
C ILE A 37 -6.05 -4.53 -1.57
N GLY A 38 -5.22 -4.17 -2.55
CA GLY A 38 -4.35 -5.10 -3.21
C GLY A 38 -3.26 -5.65 -2.32
N GLU A 39 -2.51 -6.60 -2.82
CA GLU A 39 -1.49 -7.31 -2.07
C GLU A 39 -0.18 -6.52 -2.03
N PHE A 40 0.37 -6.36 -0.83
CA PHE A 40 1.65 -5.70 -0.60
C PHE A 40 2.63 -6.69 0.04
N ASN A 41 3.06 -7.68 -0.73
CA ASN A 41 4.01 -8.69 -0.26
C ASN A 41 5.35 -8.53 -0.97
N PRO A 42 6.38 -8.00 -0.29
CA PRO A 42 7.70 -7.90 -0.90
C PRO A 42 8.29 -9.30 -1.08
N GLU A 43 8.60 -9.64 -2.31
CA GLU A 43 9.23 -10.91 -2.63
C GLU A 43 10.75 -10.72 -2.65
N PRO A 44 11.50 -11.46 -1.84
CA PRO A 44 12.95 -11.34 -1.83
C PRO A 44 13.56 -12.00 -3.08
N SER A 45 14.51 -11.32 -3.70
CA SER A 45 15.38 -11.95 -4.68
C SER A 45 16.38 -12.84 -3.95
N THR A 46 16.73 -13.96 -4.56
CA THR A 46 17.73 -14.86 -4.02
C THR A 46 18.81 -15.14 -5.06
N TYR A 47 20.04 -15.29 -4.59
CA TYR A 47 21.17 -15.67 -5.44
C TYR A 47 21.73 -16.98 -4.96
N GLU A 48 21.96 -17.91 -5.89
CA GLU A 48 22.57 -19.20 -5.59
C GLU A 48 24.06 -19.02 -5.39
N VAL A 49 24.56 -19.48 -4.25
CA VAL A 49 25.97 -19.42 -3.89
C VAL A 49 26.54 -20.82 -3.61
N THR A 50 25.86 -21.85 -4.07
CA THR A 50 26.29 -23.24 -3.94
C THR A 50 27.62 -23.42 -4.63
N ASP A 51 28.56 -24.10 -3.97
CA ASP A 51 29.86 -24.44 -4.55
C ASP A 51 30.10 -25.93 -4.50
N LEU A 52 31.30 -26.36 -4.95
CA LEU A 52 31.63 -27.79 -5.04
C LEU A 52 31.76 -28.49 -3.69
N SER A 53 31.87 -27.73 -2.60
CA SER A 53 31.93 -28.33 -1.26
C SER A 53 30.54 -28.63 -0.70
N ASP A 54 29.50 -28.12 -1.32
CA ASP A 54 28.09 -28.33 -0.91
C ASP A 54 27.61 -29.66 -1.51
N LEU A 55 27.52 -30.69 -0.73
CA LEU A 55 27.21 -32.05 -1.19
C LEU A 55 25.76 -32.45 -1.08
N GLU A 56 24.97 -31.77 -0.23
CA GLU A 56 23.58 -32.14 0.02
C GLU A 56 22.60 -31.03 -0.33
N TRP A 57 22.92 -29.77 0.00
CA TRP A 57 21.97 -28.66 -0.09
C TRP A 57 22.50 -27.54 -0.94
N LYS A 58 21.60 -26.97 -1.77
CA LYS A 58 21.90 -25.72 -2.44
C LYS A 58 21.81 -24.57 -1.44
N ARG A 59 22.70 -23.60 -1.57
CA ARG A 59 22.72 -22.43 -0.71
C ARG A 59 22.33 -21.18 -1.48
N TYR A 60 21.55 -20.34 -0.84
CA TYR A 60 21.09 -19.08 -1.42
C TYR A 60 21.34 -17.93 -0.46
N ILE A 61 21.64 -16.75 -1.00
CA ILE A 61 21.70 -15.53 -0.21
C ILE A 61 20.59 -14.60 -0.69
N PRO A 62 19.99 -13.80 0.24
CA PRO A 62 18.97 -12.84 -0.14
C PRO A 62 19.57 -11.66 -0.89
N GLY A 63 18.85 -11.18 -1.90
CA GLY A 63 19.16 -9.96 -2.62
C GLY A 63 18.27 -8.79 -2.17
N LEU A 64 18.11 -7.82 -3.04
CA LEU A 64 17.23 -6.70 -2.78
C LEU A 64 15.78 -7.18 -2.76
N LYS A 65 14.96 -6.58 -1.90
CA LYS A 65 13.54 -6.85 -1.85
C LYS A 65 12.85 -6.10 -2.98
N ASP A 66 11.93 -6.79 -3.66
CA ASP A 66 11.11 -6.20 -4.69
C ASP A 66 9.70 -6.01 -4.14
N VAL A 67 9.23 -4.77 -4.16
CA VAL A 67 7.87 -4.46 -3.71
C VAL A 67 6.83 -4.65 -4.83
N GLY A 68 7.28 -5.06 -6.00
CA GLY A 68 6.44 -5.22 -7.18
C GLY A 68 6.20 -3.91 -7.89
N GLY A 69 5.18 -3.86 -8.71
CA GLY A 69 4.77 -2.64 -9.41
C GLY A 69 3.66 -1.91 -8.66
N ALA A 70 2.83 -1.22 -9.42
CA ALA A 70 1.67 -0.54 -8.85
C ALA A 70 0.67 -1.54 -8.28
N VAL A 71 0.15 -1.24 -7.10
CA VAL A 71 -0.81 -2.08 -6.41
C VAL A 71 -2.20 -1.44 -6.54
N PRO A 72 -3.22 -2.18 -7.00
CA PRO A 72 -4.55 -1.63 -7.16
C PRO A 72 -5.31 -1.56 -5.83
N LEU A 73 -6.10 -0.50 -5.70
CA LEU A 73 -7.11 -0.37 -4.66
C LEU A 73 -8.45 -0.20 -5.38
N THR A 74 -9.36 -1.13 -5.18
CA THR A 74 -10.69 -1.06 -5.79
C THR A 74 -11.60 -0.26 -4.88
N ALA A 75 -12.32 0.69 -5.45
CA ALA A 75 -13.22 1.55 -4.69
C ALA A 75 -14.52 1.80 -5.43
N ASN A 76 -15.59 2.03 -4.67
CA ASN A 76 -16.81 2.60 -5.23
C ASN A 76 -16.56 4.08 -5.50
N PHE A 77 -16.72 4.49 -6.75
CA PHE A 77 -16.49 5.88 -7.12
C PHE A 77 -17.66 6.74 -6.68
N THR A 78 -17.42 7.57 -5.68
CA THR A 78 -18.34 8.58 -5.20
C THR A 78 -17.64 9.93 -5.19
N GLU A 79 -18.37 11.01 -5.09
CA GLU A 79 -17.74 12.33 -4.99
C GLU A 79 -16.83 12.42 -3.75
N SER A 80 -17.26 11.80 -2.64
CA SER A 80 -16.44 11.75 -1.41
C SER A 80 -15.14 11.02 -1.62
N PHE A 81 -15.17 9.88 -2.30
CA PHE A 81 -13.97 9.12 -2.60
C PHE A 81 -13.03 9.90 -3.53
N LEU A 82 -13.57 10.48 -4.59
CA LEU A 82 -12.77 11.23 -5.57
C LEU A 82 -12.13 12.45 -4.92
N THR A 83 -12.85 13.16 -4.06
CA THR A 83 -12.29 14.29 -3.34
C THR A 83 -11.16 13.86 -2.41
N ALA A 84 -11.36 12.78 -1.66
CA ALA A 84 -10.34 12.26 -0.75
C ALA A 84 -9.10 11.77 -1.52
N TRP A 85 -9.31 11.06 -2.62
CA TRP A 85 -8.21 10.55 -3.43
C TRP A 85 -7.42 11.67 -4.11
N ASN A 86 -8.10 12.67 -4.66
CA ASN A 86 -7.44 13.83 -5.26
C ASN A 86 -6.63 14.61 -4.22
N SER A 87 -7.14 14.73 -3.01
CA SER A 87 -6.39 15.34 -1.90
C SER A 87 -5.13 14.53 -1.57
N CYS A 88 -5.25 13.21 -1.57
CA CYS A 88 -4.12 12.31 -1.36
C CYS A 88 -3.04 12.49 -2.44
N VAL A 89 -3.43 12.50 -3.70
CA VAL A 89 -2.50 12.68 -4.82
C VAL A 89 -1.82 14.04 -4.76
N THR A 90 -2.56 15.09 -4.48
CA THR A 90 -2.03 16.45 -4.36
C THR A 90 -1.03 16.55 -3.19
N ALA A 91 -1.37 15.97 -2.04
CA ALA A 91 -0.48 15.95 -0.89
C ALA A 91 0.80 15.17 -1.18
N ALA A 92 0.69 14.04 -1.89
CA ALA A 92 1.85 13.24 -2.27
C ALA A 92 2.76 13.99 -3.25
N ASP A 93 2.21 14.70 -4.22
CA ASP A 93 3.00 15.49 -5.16
C ASP A 93 3.74 16.64 -4.45
N SER A 94 3.08 17.32 -3.53
CA SER A 94 3.70 18.38 -2.73
C SER A 94 4.81 17.83 -1.82
N ALA A 95 4.57 16.67 -1.20
CA ALA A 95 5.55 16.01 -0.35
C ALA A 95 6.79 15.60 -1.16
N ARG A 96 6.59 15.04 -2.35
CA ARG A 96 7.69 14.65 -3.23
C ARG A 96 8.56 15.84 -3.61
N THR A 97 7.96 16.99 -3.88
CA THR A 97 8.72 18.23 -4.18
C THR A 97 9.59 18.64 -3.01
N ALA A 98 9.18 18.35 -1.79
CA ALA A 98 9.94 18.62 -0.57
C ALA A 98 10.84 17.46 -0.13
N ASN A 99 11.03 16.45 -0.96
CA ASN A 99 11.77 15.22 -0.66
C ASN A 99 11.20 14.43 0.53
N LYS A 100 9.90 14.48 0.69
CA LYS A 100 9.16 13.73 1.71
C LYS A 100 8.32 12.65 1.06
N SER A 101 8.10 11.57 1.78
CA SER A 101 7.27 10.47 1.31
C SER A 101 5.86 10.57 1.87
N THR A 102 4.92 9.97 1.16
CA THR A 102 3.55 9.79 1.65
C THR A 102 3.41 8.38 2.16
N TRP A 103 2.92 8.24 3.38
CA TRP A 103 2.74 6.96 4.03
C TRP A 103 1.27 6.57 4.05
N PHE A 104 1.04 5.28 3.94
CA PHE A 104 -0.29 4.69 4.01
C PHE A 104 -0.35 3.74 5.19
N MET A 105 -1.49 3.72 5.85
CA MET A 105 -1.72 2.88 7.01
C MET A 105 -2.98 2.05 6.78
N VAL A 106 -2.84 0.74 6.82
CA VAL A 106 -3.98 -0.18 6.77
C VAL A 106 -4.34 -0.58 8.19
N THR A 107 -5.55 -0.27 8.59
CA THR A 107 -6.05 -0.56 9.92
C THR A 107 -6.90 -1.83 9.91
N VAL A 108 -6.58 -2.74 10.82
CA VAL A 108 -7.32 -3.98 11.03
C VAL A 108 -8.25 -3.77 12.23
N PRO A 109 -9.54 -4.12 12.13
CA PRO A 109 -10.47 -3.96 13.26
C PRO A 109 -9.99 -4.72 14.49
N ASN A 110 -10.03 -4.07 15.64
CA ASN A 110 -9.69 -4.66 16.94
C ASN A 110 -8.25 -5.10 17.12
N TRP A 111 -7.37 -4.77 16.19
CA TRP A 111 -5.94 -5.05 16.31
C TRP A 111 -5.20 -3.79 16.73
N THR A 112 -4.12 -3.97 17.50
CA THR A 112 -3.20 -2.88 17.81
C THR A 112 -2.16 -2.70 16.71
N LYS A 113 -1.85 -3.77 15.98
CA LYS A 113 -0.90 -3.73 14.87
C LYS A 113 -1.56 -3.19 13.61
N LYS A 114 -0.82 -2.35 12.90
CA LYS A 114 -1.27 -1.76 11.64
C LYS A 114 -0.18 -1.94 10.60
N PHE A 115 -0.58 -2.04 9.35
CA PHE A 115 0.36 -2.21 8.25
C PHE A 115 0.70 -0.85 7.66
N TYR A 116 2.00 -0.57 7.54
CA TYR A 116 2.49 0.71 7.03
C TYR A 116 3.35 0.51 5.79
N PHE A 117 3.12 1.33 4.80
CA PHE A 117 3.97 1.39 3.62
C PHE A 117 4.02 2.82 3.09
N ALA A 118 5.12 3.16 2.41
CA ALA A 118 5.26 4.44 1.72
C ALA A 118 5.14 4.21 0.22
N GLY A 119 4.46 5.10 -0.46
CA GLY A 119 4.30 4.98 -1.90
C GLY A 119 3.76 6.25 -2.54
N MET A 120 3.64 6.20 -3.87
CA MET A 120 3.09 7.29 -4.67
C MET A 120 1.73 6.88 -5.21
N PRO A 121 0.65 7.60 -4.85
CA PRO A 121 -0.65 7.38 -5.46
C PRO A 121 -0.69 7.97 -6.87
N SER A 122 -1.44 7.31 -7.76
CA SER A 122 -1.69 7.79 -9.10
C SER A 122 -3.06 8.44 -9.19
N ALA A 123 -3.22 9.39 -10.10
CA ALA A 123 -4.51 10.04 -10.32
C ALA A 123 -5.58 9.02 -10.72
N ALA A 124 -6.80 9.22 -10.24
CA ALA A 124 -7.92 8.38 -10.60
C ALA A 124 -8.30 8.61 -12.07
N GLY A 125 -8.51 7.51 -12.79
CA GLY A 125 -9.02 7.56 -14.16
C GLY A 125 -10.54 7.43 -14.20
N LEU A 126 -11.06 7.21 -15.39
CA LEU A 126 -12.48 6.91 -15.58
C LEU A 126 -12.62 5.40 -15.77
N PRO A 127 -13.27 4.68 -14.85
CA PRO A 127 -13.53 3.28 -15.05
C PRO A 127 -14.59 3.05 -16.12
N GLN A 128 -14.72 1.81 -16.56
CA GLN A 128 -15.73 1.44 -17.53
C GLN A 128 -17.13 1.75 -17.00
N VAL A 129 -17.93 2.40 -17.84
CA VAL A 129 -19.32 2.75 -17.50
C VAL A 129 -20.25 1.90 -18.34
N GLU A 130 -21.06 1.09 -17.67
CA GLU A 130 -22.02 0.20 -18.32
C GLU A 130 -23.41 0.35 -17.72
N THR A 131 -24.44 -0.10 -18.46
CA THR A 131 -25.80 -0.15 -17.95
C THR A 131 -25.89 -1.22 -16.85
N ASP A 132 -26.64 -0.94 -15.79
CA ASP A 132 -26.89 -1.88 -14.68
C ASP A 132 -25.63 -2.39 -13.97
N SER A 133 -24.63 -1.55 -13.84
CA SER A 133 -23.43 -1.89 -13.07
C SER A 133 -23.12 -0.86 -12.01
N VAL A 134 -22.34 -1.25 -11.03
CA VAL A 134 -21.88 -0.34 -9.98
C VAL A 134 -20.76 0.53 -10.54
N PHE A 135 -20.79 1.81 -10.24
CA PHE A 135 -19.71 2.71 -10.62
C PHE A 135 -18.53 2.51 -9.67
N GLU A 136 -17.64 1.65 -10.07
CA GLU A 136 -16.45 1.30 -9.29
C GLU A 136 -15.25 1.18 -10.22
N GLY A 137 -14.06 1.29 -9.65
CA GLY A 137 -12.85 1.17 -10.42
C GLY A 137 -11.63 1.07 -9.53
N ASP A 138 -10.47 0.97 -10.17
CA ASP A 138 -9.21 0.82 -9.47
C ASP A 138 -8.43 2.14 -9.49
N VAL A 139 -7.81 2.44 -8.36
CA VAL A 139 -6.77 3.45 -8.25
C VAL A 139 -5.48 2.74 -7.84
N TYR A 140 -4.35 3.30 -8.18
CA TYR A 140 -3.08 2.62 -8.01
C TYR A 140 -2.15 3.38 -7.08
N VAL A 141 -1.41 2.62 -6.27
CA VAL A 141 -0.32 3.13 -5.46
C VAL A 141 0.94 2.36 -5.83
N THR A 142 2.01 3.07 -6.15
CA THR A 142 3.31 2.44 -6.39
C THR A 142 4.11 2.47 -5.10
N PRO A 143 4.28 1.33 -4.41
CA PRO A 143 5.00 1.32 -3.15
C PRO A 143 6.50 1.53 -3.36
N ASN A 144 7.10 2.33 -2.49
CA ASN A 144 8.54 2.57 -2.47
C ASN A 144 9.21 1.79 -1.34
N LYS A 145 8.53 1.68 -0.21
CA LYS A 145 9.05 1.03 0.98
C LYS A 145 7.90 0.42 1.76
N ILE A 146 8.07 -0.81 2.18
CA ILE A 146 7.10 -1.49 3.04
C ILE A 146 7.75 -1.64 4.41
N GLU A 147 7.17 -1.02 5.42
CA GLU A 147 7.66 -1.15 6.79
C GLU A 147 7.03 -2.34 7.50
N GLY A 148 5.87 -2.78 7.05
CA GLY A 148 5.20 -3.96 7.56
C GLY A 148 4.31 -3.68 8.75
N TRP A 149 4.17 -4.69 9.58
CA TRP A 149 3.26 -4.67 10.72
C TRP A 149 3.93 -4.08 11.96
N LEU A 150 3.40 -2.97 12.44
CA LEU A 150 3.93 -2.27 13.62
C LEU A 150 2.82 -1.97 14.63
#